data_d15c273596d3f9253948c3a6233af9cc
#
_entry.id   d15c273596d3f9253948c3a6233af9cc
#
_cell.length_a   1.000
_cell.length_b   1.000
_cell.length_c   1.000
_cell.angle_alpha   90.00
_cell.angle_beta   90.00
_cell.angle_gamma   90.00
#
_symmetry.space_group_name_H-M   'P 1'
#
loop_
_entity.id
_entity.type
_entity.pdbx_description
1 polymer ?
#
loop_
_entity_poly.entity_id
_entity_poly.type
_entity_poly.pdbx_seq_one_letter_code
_entity_poly.pdbx_strand_id
1 'polypeptide(L)'
;MLRKLRILYHNNKTKIWLILGIIIFVYVIIRMFNAQIKKENEEKINNGTNQNFQVTTYLPSSQTSIMTNSSTTKENLKKDTEIIKNFIDFCNDNNIEEAYNLLSQQCKDELYKNINDFYNKYYKNIFNEKRSYDIENWASSKNITYKVKYLNDIMSSGTVNDEYIEEYITVVTENNEKKLNINQFIGKEELNLKMETDNLNITVVNKYVYYDYEEYEIIFENNTDKNIILDTKENTESVYIEDTKDIKYTWFGNEVPNSYLNLNSGESKRLRLKFNEIYTGKKTDSTIYLTDVNIDGQEEKATIKINVR
;
A
#
# COMPACT_ATOMS: atom_id res chain seq x y z
N MET A 1 -5.06 62.31 -9.67
CA MET A 1 -4.84 60.87 -9.54
C MET A 1 -3.44 60.43 -9.97
N LEU A 2 -2.95 60.83 -11.12
CA LEU A 2 -1.60 60.49 -11.68
C LEU A 2 -0.42 60.89 -10.81
N ARG A 3 -0.51 62.04 -10.11
CA ARG A 3 0.60 62.54 -9.25
C ARG A 3 0.84 61.67 -8.00
N LYS A 4 -0.23 61.08 -7.41
CA LYS A 4 -0.15 60.13 -6.29
C LYS A 4 0.46 58.80 -6.71
N LEU A 5 0.11 58.31 -7.89
CA LEU A 5 0.67 57.07 -8.48
C LEU A 5 2.18 57.21 -8.76
N ARG A 6 2.63 58.39 -9.21
CA ARG A 6 4.05 58.66 -9.50
C ARG A 6 4.92 58.67 -8.24
N ILE A 7 4.38 59.24 -7.14
CA ILE A 7 5.06 59.23 -5.83
C ILE A 7 5.12 57.82 -5.24
N LEU A 8 4.03 57.05 -5.35
CA LEU A 8 3.94 55.67 -4.88
C LEU A 8 4.93 54.75 -5.62
N TYR A 9 5.05 54.94 -6.92
CA TYR A 9 6.03 54.25 -7.76
C TYR A 9 7.46 54.58 -7.37
N HIS A 10 7.77 55.85 -7.16
CA HIS A 10 9.15 56.30 -6.86
C HIS A 10 9.61 55.76 -5.50
N ASN A 11 8.73 55.78 -4.49
CA ASN A 11 9.04 55.30 -3.13
C ASN A 11 9.11 53.76 -3.01
N ASN A 12 8.50 53.00 -3.92
CA ASN A 12 8.47 51.56 -3.85
C ASN A 12 9.02 50.87 -5.13
N LYS A 13 9.81 51.57 -5.90
CA LYS A 13 10.34 51.10 -7.19
C LYS A 13 10.96 49.71 -7.11
N THR A 14 11.81 49.46 -6.11
CA THR A 14 12.48 48.15 -5.92
C THR A 14 11.49 47.04 -5.58
N LYS A 15 10.51 47.31 -4.74
CA LYS A 15 9.47 46.32 -4.38
C LYS A 15 8.55 45.98 -5.55
N ILE A 16 8.21 46.99 -6.36
CA ILE A 16 7.37 46.78 -7.56
C ILE A 16 8.11 45.93 -8.59
N TRP A 17 9.42 46.21 -8.82
CA TRP A 17 10.22 45.40 -9.72
C TRP A 17 10.40 43.96 -9.24
N LEU A 18 10.53 43.75 -7.91
CA LEU A 18 10.64 42.44 -7.31
C LEU A 18 9.34 41.62 -7.50
N ILE A 19 8.18 42.23 -7.23
CA ILE A 19 6.87 41.61 -7.46
C ILE A 19 6.67 41.27 -8.92
N LEU A 20 7.04 42.17 -9.82
CA LEU A 20 6.92 41.93 -11.27
C LEU A 20 7.83 40.81 -11.73
N GLY A 21 9.02 40.69 -11.18
CA GLY A 21 9.95 39.59 -11.39
C GLY A 21 9.38 38.24 -10.94
N ILE A 22 8.74 38.19 -9.76
CA ILE A 22 8.08 36.98 -9.25
C ILE A 22 6.93 36.59 -10.16
N ILE A 23 6.10 37.50 -10.60
CA ILE A 23 4.97 37.24 -11.51
C ILE A 23 5.46 36.67 -12.83
N ILE A 24 6.51 37.24 -13.42
CA ILE A 24 7.13 36.74 -14.66
C ILE A 24 7.70 35.36 -14.44
N PHE A 25 8.37 35.12 -13.31
CA PHE A 25 8.94 33.80 -12.98
C PHE A 25 7.88 32.71 -12.85
N VAL A 26 6.79 33.00 -12.13
CA VAL A 26 5.64 32.09 -12.00
C VAL A 26 4.99 31.83 -13.37
N TYR A 27 4.84 32.87 -14.19
CA TYR A 27 4.30 32.71 -15.56
C TYR A 27 5.20 31.81 -16.44
N VAL A 28 6.52 31.94 -16.34
CA VAL A 28 7.47 31.09 -17.08
C VAL A 28 7.35 29.62 -16.61
N ILE A 29 7.25 29.39 -15.29
CA ILE A 29 7.06 28.03 -14.76
C ILE A 29 5.76 27.42 -15.30
N ILE A 30 4.64 28.15 -15.24
CA ILE A 30 3.36 27.66 -15.77
C ILE A 30 3.46 27.36 -17.28
N ARG A 31 4.16 28.19 -18.03
CA ARG A 31 4.40 27.96 -19.46
C ARG A 31 5.26 26.72 -19.72
N MET A 32 6.27 26.47 -18.91
CA MET A 32 7.10 25.27 -19.02
C MET A 32 6.30 24.00 -18.72
N PHE A 33 5.50 24.00 -17.67
CA PHE A 33 4.60 22.87 -17.36
C PHE A 33 3.58 22.61 -18.46
N ASN A 34 2.93 23.67 -18.96
CA ASN A 34 1.97 23.51 -20.06
C ASN A 34 2.63 23.07 -21.38
N ALA A 35 3.90 23.44 -21.62
CA ALA A 35 4.65 22.98 -22.79
C ALA A 35 5.05 21.51 -22.67
N GLN A 36 5.37 21.01 -21.46
CA GLN A 36 5.62 19.59 -21.23
C GLN A 36 4.35 18.76 -21.42
N ILE A 37 3.22 19.18 -20.83
CA ILE A 37 1.92 18.52 -21.03
C ILE A 37 1.52 18.50 -22.51
N LYS A 38 1.78 19.59 -23.25
CA LYS A 38 1.48 19.65 -24.67
C LYS A 38 2.37 18.74 -25.52
N LYS A 39 3.66 18.59 -25.16
CA LYS A 39 4.58 17.66 -25.80
C LYS A 39 4.18 16.20 -25.57
N GLU A 40 3.82 15.84 -24.34
CA GLU A 40 3.30 14.51 -24.02
C GLU A 40 1.99 14.19 -24.77
N ASN A 41 1.12 15.19 -24.93
CA ASN A 41 -0.13 15.02 -25.67
C ASN A 41 0.08 14.97 -27.20
N GLU A 42 1.05 15.68 -27.75
CA GLU A 42 1.36 15.63 -29.18
C GLU A 42 2.09 14.34 -29.59
N GLU A 43 2.90 13.75 -28.70
CA GLU A 43 3.48 12.42 -28.91
C GLU A 43 2.40 11.31 -28.84
N LYS A 44 1.33 11.51 -28.06
CA LYS A 44 0.18 10.60 -28.03
C LYS A 44 -0.72 10.71 -29.28
N ILE A 45 -0.79 11.86 -29.91
CA ILE A 45 -1.67 12.10 -31.08
C ILE A 45 -1.01 11.65 -32.39
N ASN A 46 0.31 11.71 -32.53
CA ASN A 46 0.99 11.33 -33.78
C ASN A 46 1.17 9.80 -33.96
N ASN A 47 0.80 8.99 -32.98
CA ASN A 47 0.77 7.52 -33.11
C ASN A 47 -0.62 6.95 -33.39
N GLY A 48 -1.61 7.79 -33.68
CA GLY A 48 -3.01 7.41 -33.81
C GLY A 48 -3.53 7.34 -35.24
N THR A 49 -2.99 6.49 -36.11
CA THR A 49 -3.72 6.05 -37.32
C THR A 49 -3.28 4.63 -37.68
N ASN A 50 -3.88 3.67 -37.01
CA ASN A 50 -4.36 2.42 -37.60
C ASN A 50 -5.13 1.63 -36.52
N GLN A 51 -6.45 1.54 -36.73
CA GLN A 51 -7.40 0.85 -35.86
C GLN A 51 -7.17 -0.66 -35.90
N ASN A 52 -6.33 -1.12 -35.02
CA ASN A 52 -6.48 -2.39 -34.33
C ASN A 52 -6.35 -2.05 -32.86
N PHE A 53 -7.49 -2.04 -32.15
CA PHE A 53 -7.50 -1.91 -30.69
C PHE A 53 -6.81 -3.14 -30.08
N GLN A 54 -5.50 -3.14 -30.14
CA GLN A 54 -4.71 -3.92 -29.19
C GLN A 54 -4.76 -3.14 -27.90
N VAL A 55 -5.24 -3.80 -26.84
CA VAL A 55 -4.96 -3.40 -25.46
C VAL A 55 -3.45 -3.12 -25.42
N THR A 56 -3.08 -1.86 -25.41
CA THR A 56 -1.67 -1.47 -25.35
C THR A 56 -1.22 -1.75 -23.93
N THR A 57 -0.71 -2.96 -23.72
CA THR A 57 0.09 -3.26 -22.55
C THR A 57 1.35 -2.42 -22.71
N TYR A 58 1.41 -1.26 -22.07
CA TYR A 58 2.67 -0.54 -21.94
C TYR A 58 3.55 -1.40 -21.04
N LEU A 59 4.41 -2.22 -21.66
CA LEU A 59 5.56 -2.73 -20.92
C LEU A 59 6.28 -1.50 -20.39
N PRO A 60 6.48 -1.37 -19.09
CA PRO A 60 7.13 -0.20 -18.54
C PRO A 60 8.45 0.00 -19.26
N SER A 61 8.67 1.19 -19.78
CA SER A 61 9.90 1.57 -20.50
C SER A 61 11.14 1.46 -19.60
N SER A 62 10.93 1.36 -18.30
CA SER A 62 11.94 1.26 -17.25
C SER A 62 11.90 -0.12 -16.58
N GLN A 63 13.06 -0.75 -16.50
CA GLN A 63 13.29 -1.95 -15.70
C GLN A 63 13.47 -1.63 -14.20
N THR A 64 13.48 -0.34 -13.86
CA THR A 64 13.75 0.15 -12.53
C THR A 64 12.43 0.35 -11.78
N SER A 65 12.34 -0.20 -10.59
CA SER A 65 11.20 -0.01 -9.70
C SER A 65 11.07 1.44 -9.26
N ILE A 66 9.83 1.96 -9.19
CA ILE A 66 9.54 3.33 -8.76
C ILE A 66 9.97 3.56 -7.30
N MET A 67 9.68 2.59 -6.41
CA MET A 67 9.90 2.75 -4.96
C MET A 67 11.30 2.35 -4.50
N THR A 68 11.87 1.29 -5.07
CA THR A 68 13.12 0.70 -4.54
C THR A 68 14.35 1.04 -5.36
N ASN A 69 14.18 1.66 -6.54
CA ASN A 69 15.24 1.88 -7.53
C ASN A 69 15.99 0.59 -7.93
N SER A 70 15.44 -0.57 -7.59
CA SER A 70 15.97 -1.87 -7.99
C SER A 70 15.56 -2.18 -9.42
N SER A 71 16.42 -2.92 -10.12
CA SER A 71 16.16 -3.33 -11.50
C SER A 71 15.89 -4.82 -11.58
N THR A 72 15.05 -5.22 -12.51
CA THR A 72 14.82 -6.62 -12.87
C THR A 72 15.09 -6.85 -14.35
N THR A 73 15.22 -8.09 -14.76
CA THR A 73 15.49 -8.42 -16.18
C THR A 73 14.24 -8.19 -17.02
N LYS A 74 14.43 -7.82 -18.30
CA LYS A 74 13.31 -7.69 -19.25
C LYS A 74 12.48 -8.96 -19.37
N GLU A 75 13.13 -10.13 -19.29
CA GLU A 75 12.46 -11.42 -19.36
C GLU A 75 11.54 -11.66 -18.17
N ASN A 76 11.99 -11.34 -16.95
CA ASN A 76 11.16 -11.44 -15.76
C ASN A 76 9.98 -10.47 -15.82
N LEU A 77 10.22 -9.21 -16.20
CA LEU A 77 9.13 -8.24 -16.40
C LEU A 77 8.10 -8.74 -17.39
N LYS A 78 8.53 -9.32 -18.51
CA LYS A 78 7.61 -9.88 -19.51
C LYS A 78 6.77 -11.02 -18.95
N LYS A 79 7.38 -11.96 -18.21
CA LYS A 79 6.67 -13.09 -17.59
C LYS A 79 5.68 -12.62 -16.53
N ASP A 80 6.09 -11.65 -15.72
CA ASP A 80 5.25 -11.10 -14.65
C ASP A 80 4.07 -10.29 -15.21
N THR A 81 4.30 -9.46 -16.23
CA THR A 81 3.20 -8.73 -16.88
C THR A 81 2.28 -9.65 -17.67
N GLU A 82 2.78 -10.76 -18.21
CA GLU A 82 1.96 -11.75 -18.90
C GLU A 82 0.97 -12.46 -17.94
N ILE A 83 1.40 -12.87 -16.76
CA ILE A 83 0.47 -13.48 -15.79
C ILE A 83 -0.56 -12.48 -15.27
N ILE A 84 -0.17 -11.21 -15.03
CA ILE A 84 -1.12 -10.15 -14.63
C ILE A 84 -2.14 -9.93 -15.75
N LYS A 85 -1.67 -9.86 -17.00
CA LYS A 85 -2.53 -9.76 -18.17
C LYS A 85 -3.53 -10.91 -18.24
N ASN A 86 -3.06 -12.16 -18.15
CA ASN A 86 -3.91 -13.33 -18.20
C ASN A 86 -4.99 -13.31 -17.10
N PHE A 87 -4.63 -12.88 -15.90
CA PHE A 87 -5.57 -12.67 -14.79
C PHE A 87 -6.68 -11.68 -15.15
N ILE A 88 -6.31 -10.53 -15.70
CA ILE A 88 -7.27 -9.49 -16.09
C ILE A 88 -8.14 -9.96 -17.26
N ASP A 89 -7.55 -10.64 -18.25
CA ASP A 89 -8.28 -11.17 -19.41
C ASP A 89 -9.31 -12.24 -18.94
N PHE A 90 -8.93 -13.15 -18.03
CA PHE A 90 -9.87 -14.11 -17.45
C PHE A 90 -11.00 -13.42 -16.68
N CYS A 91 -10.70 -12.38 -15.90
CA CYS A 91 -11.73 -11.59 -15.24
C CYS A 91 -12.65 -10.89 -16.25
N ASN A 92 -12.10 -10.27 -17.30
CA ASN A 92 -12.87 -9.59 -18.34
C ASN A 92 -13.78 -10.54 -19.15
N ASP A 93 -13.36 -11.79 -19.31
CA ASP A 93 -14.10 -12.84 -20.03
C ASP A 93 -15.00 -13.67 -19.13
N ASN A 94 -15.16 -13.28 -17.85
CA ASN A 94 -15.96 -13.96 -16.83
C ASN A 94 -15.49 -15.43 -16.55
N ASN A 95 -14.22 -15.73 -16.81
CA ASN A 95 -13.57 -16.99 -16.49
C ASN A 95 -13.03 -16.96 -15.05
N ILE A 96 -13.95 -16.92 -14.08
CA ILE A 96 -13.63 -16.64 -12.66
C ILE A 96 -12.77 -17.73 -12.03
N GLU A 97 -13.00 -19.00 -12.41
CA GLU A 97 -12.23 -20.14 -11.91
C GLU A 97 -10.76 -20.05 -12.34
N GLU A 98 -10.51 -19.73 -13.62
CA GLU A 98 -9.15 -19.59 -14.15
C GLU A 98 -8.43 -18.39 -13.51
N ALA A 99 -9.12 -17.26 -13.33
CA ALA A 99 -8.57 -16.12 -12.61
C ALA A 99 -8.21 -16.48 -11.15
N TYR A 100 -9.10 -17.18 -10.44
CA TYR A 100 -8.86 -17.62 -9.06
C TYR A 100 -7.67 -18.60 -8.98
N ASN A 101 -7.48 -19.46 -9.96
CA ASN A 101 -6.37 -20.44 -10.02
C ASN A 101 -5.00 -19.77 -10.21
N LEU A 102 -4.94 -18.52 -10.70
CA LEU A 102 -3.71 -17.76 -10.78
C LEU A 102 -3.29 -17.16 -9.44
N LEU A 103 -4.17 -17.11 -8.45
CA LEU A 103 -3.82 -16.60 -7.12
C LEU A 103 -2.88 -17.54 -6.38
N SER A 104 -1.97 -16.96 -5.58
CA SER A 104 -1.10 -17.72 -4.70
C SER A 104 -1.90 -18.40 -3.59
N GLN A 105 -1.34 -19.47 -3.01
CA GLN A 105 -1.98 -20.12 -1.87
C GLN A 105 -2.09 -19.18 -0.67
N GLN A 106 -1.04 -18.35 -0.41
CA GLN A 106 -1.10 -17.34 0.65
C GLN A 106 -2.23 -16.33 0.46
N CYS A 107 -2.45 -15.86 -0.79
CA CYS A 107 -3.54 -14.95 -1.10
C CYS A 107 -4.92 -15.59 -0.90
N LYS A 108 -5.06 -16.85 -1.29
CA LYS A 108 -6.29 -17.62 -1.08
C LYS A 108 -6.58 -17.83 0.40
N ASP A 109 -5.60 -18.27 1.17
CA ASP A 109 -5.76 -18.55 2.60
C ASP A 109 -6.10 -17.29 3.40
N GLU A 110 -5.51 -16.16 3.00
CA GLU A 110 -5.71 -14.90 3.73
C GLU A 110 -7.00 -14.18 3.31
N LEU A 111 -7.24 -14.03 2.01
CA LEU A 111 -8.30 -13.16 1.50
C LEU A 111 -9.50 -13.92 0.94
N TYR A 112 -9.27 -15.04 0.26
CA TYR A 112 -10.29 -15.70 -0.57
C TYR A 112 -10.25 -17.22 -0.42
N LYS A 113 -10.77 -17.72 0.70
CA LYS A 113 -10.72 -19.17 1.02
C LYS A 113 -11.39 -20.08 -0.02
N ASN A 114 -12.23 -19.51 -0.85
CA ASN A 114 -12.91 -20.20 -1.95
C ASN A 114 -13.27 -19.21 -3.07
N ILE A 115 -13.69 -19.76 -4.20
CA ILE A 115 -14.04 -18.96 -5.38
C ILE A 115 -15.21 -18.00 -5.15
N ASN A 116 -16.15 -18.35 -4.27
CA ASN A 116 -17.28 -17.47 -3.93
C ASN A 116 -16.82 -16.25 -3.12
N ASP A 117 -15.84 -16.42 -2.23
CA ASP A 117 -15.20 -15.30 -1.53
C ASP A 117 -14.51 -14.36 -2.50
N PHE A 118 -13.72 -14.92 -3.44
CA PHE A 118 -13.07 -14.15 -4.50
C PHE A 118 -14.09 -13.39 -5.36
N TYR A 119 -15.15 -14.06 -5.80
CA TYR A 119 -16.22 -13.45 -6.59
C TYR A 119 -16.87 -12.28 -5.86
N ASN A 120 -17.30 -12.48 -4.60
CA ASN A 120 -18.07 -11.49 -3.86
C ASN A 120 -17.24 -10.32 -3.32
N LYS A 121 -15.99 -10.59 -2.89
CA LYS A 121 -15.15 -9.58 -2.23
C LYS A 121 -14.27 -8.80 -3.20
N TYR A 122 -13.92 -9.39 -4.35
CA TYR A 122 -13.00 -8.80 -5.31
C TYR A 122 -13.63 -8.64 -6.70
N TYR A 123 -13.93 -9.76 -7.36
CA TYR A 123 -14.29 -9.77 -8.76
C TYR A 123 -15.43 -8.80 -9.10
N LYS A 124 -16.57 -8.94 -8.44
CA LYS A 124 -17.74 -8.13 -8.76
C LYS A 124 -17.60 -6.64 -8.41
N ASN A 125 -16.62 -6.28 -7.57
CA ASN A 125 -16.37 -4.88 -7.21
C ASN A 125 -15.49 -4.16 -8.25
N ILE A 126 -14.63 -4.90 -8.96
CA ILE A 126 -13.69 -4.37 -9.93
C ILE A 126 -14.16 -4.64 -11.36
N PHE A 127 -14.61 -5.85 -11.64
CA PHE A 127 -14.95 -6.35 -12.98
C PHE A 127 -16.46 -6.46 -13.21
N ASN A 128 -17.24 -5.51 -12.68
CA ASN A 128 -18.66 -5.34 -13.01
C ASN A 128 -18.88 -4.97 -14.49
N GLU A 129 -17.85 -4.48 -15.16
CA GLU A 129 -17.73 -4.21 -16.58
C GLU A 129 -16.32 -4.53 -17.06
N LYS A 130 -16.11 -4.62 -18.38
CA LYS A 130 -14.76 -4.88 -18.93
C LYS A 130 -13.82 -3.72 -18.59
N ARG A 131 -12.59 -4.07 -18.21
CA ARG A 131 -11.53 -3.14 -17.84
C ARG A 131 -10.40 -3.17 -18.88
N SER A 132 -9.98 -2.02 -19.33
CA SER A 132 -8.63 -1.84 -19.85
C SER A 132 -7.67 -1.54 -18.69
N TYR A 133 -6.36 -1.63 -18.89
CA TYR A 133 -5.42 -1.53 -17.79
C TYR A 133 -4.08 -0.96 -18.22
N ASP A 134 -3.38 -0.37 -17.24
CA ASP A 134 -1.98 0.03 -17.32
C ASP A 134 -1.20 -0.61 -16.18
N ILE A 135 0.05 -1.05 -16.45
CA ILE A 135 0.88 -1.79 -15.47
C ILE A 135 2.22 -1.09 -15.33
N GLU A 136 2.57 -0.70 -14.12
CA GLU A 136 3.85 -0.09 -13.77
C GLU A 136 4.60 -0.97 -12.75
N ASN A 137 5.93 -1.11 -12.91
CA ASN A 137 6.77 -1.75 -11.88
C ASN A 137 6.90 -0.81 -10.69
N TRP A 138 6.28 -1.17 -9.56
CA TRP A 138 6.22 -0.31 -8.38
C TRP A 138 7.36 -0.54 -7.39
N ALA A 139 7.47 -1.75 -6.87
CA ALA A 139 8.47 -2.11 -5.88
C ALA A 139 9.07 -3.49 -6.17
N SER A 140 10.39 -3.59 -6.12
CA SER A 140 11.12 -4.84 -6.33
C SER A 140 11.94 -5.20 -5.11
N SER A 141 11.72 -6.40 -4.58
CA SER A 141 12.52 -7.00 -3.52
C SER A 141 12.73 -8.49 -3.85
N LYS A 142 12.44 -9.40 -2.92
CA LYS A 142 12.35 -10.84 -3.21
C LYS A 142 11.27 -11.14 -4.26
N ASN A 143 10.13 -10.44 -4.16
CA ASN A 143 9.03 -10.45 -5.12
C ASN A 143 8.91 -9.07 -5.78
N ILE A 144 8.19 -8.97 -6.88
CA ILE A 144 7.97 -7.72 -7.59
C ILE A 144 6.49 -7.33 -7.46
N THR A 145 6.25 -6.12 -6.98
CA THR A 145 4.93 -5.53 -6.89
C THR A 145 4.72 -4.56 -8.03
N TYR A 146 3.60 -4.71 -8.71
CA TYR A 146 3.16 -3.88 -9.82
C TYR A 146 1.98 -3.03 -9.38
N LYS A 147 1.99 -1.77 -9.81
CA LYS A 147 0.85 -0.90 -9.74
C LYS A 147 0.02 -1.10 -10.99
N VAL A 148 -1.24 -1.47 -10.83
CA VAL A 148 -2.19 -1.69 -11.92
C VAL A 148 -3.30 -0.66 -11.83
N LYS A 149 -3.53 0.05 -12.92
CA LYS A 149 -4.67 0.96 -13.06
C LYS A 149 -5.71 0.30 -13.94
N TYR A 150 -6.88 0.04 -13.41
CA TYR A 150 -8.02 -0.43 -14.16
C TYR A 150 -8.84 0.76 -14.65
N LEU A 151 -8.99 0.87 -15.96
CA LEU A 151 -9.72 1.92 -16.64
C LEU A 151 -11.05 1.34 -17.16
N ASN A 152 -12.09 2.17 -17.21
CA ASN A 152 -13.33 1.77 -17.88
C ASN A 152 -13.07 1.56 -19.36
N ASP A 153 -13.57 0.46 -19.93
CA ASP A 153 -13.46 0.24 -21.36
C ASP A 153 -14.44 1.19 -22.08
N ILE A 154 -13.89 2.16 -22.82
CA ILE A 154 -14.66 3.15 -23.58
C ILE A 154 -15.61 2.50 -24.59
N MET A 155 -15.22 1.33 -25.13
CA MET A 155 -16.05 0.59 -26.10
C MET A 155 -17.29 -0.02 -25.47
N SER A 156 -17.20 -0.38 -24.18
CA SER A 156 -18.34 -0.94 -23.44
C SER A 156 -19.18 0.12 -22.72
N SER A 157 -18.54 1.18 -22.21
CA SER A 157 -19.23 2.24 -21.45
C SER A 157 -19.75 3.39 -22.31
N GLY A 158 -19.17 3.60 -23.49
CA GLY A 158 -19.52 4.71 -24.41
C GLY A 158 -19.12 6.10 -23.87
N THR A 159 -18.48 6.17 -22.73
CA THR A 159 -18.06 7.43 -22.07
C THR A 159 -16.56 7.42 -21.79
N VAL A 160 -15.90 8.56 -22.07
CA VAL A 160 -14.55 8.81 -21.60
C VAL A 160 -14.65 9.27 -20.16
N ASN A 161 -14.35 8.41 -19.22
CA ASN A 161 -14.27 8.77 -17.81
C ASN A 161 -12.81 8.58 -17.36
N ASP A 162 -12.22 9.63 -16.78
CA ASP A 162 -10.85 9.59 -16.25
C ASP A 162 -10.78 8.83 -14.89
N GLU A 163 -11.89 8.27 -14.42
CA GLU A 163 -11.92 7.46 -13.20
C GLU A 163 -11.25 6.11 -13.44
N TYR A 164 -10.33 5.76 -12.59
CA TYR A 164 -9.64 4.48 -12.58
C TYR A 164 -9.60 3.89 -11.17
N ILE A 165 -9.52 2.57 -11.11
CA ILE A 165 -9.26 1.85 -9.87
C ILE A 165 -7.77 1.51 -9.86
N GLU A 166 -7.09 1.91 -8.79
CA GLU A 166 -5.67 1.60 -8.59
C GLU A 166 -5.52 0.40 -7.68
N GLU A 167 -4.68 -0.54 -8.08
CA GLU A 167 -4.40 -1.75 -7.34
C GLU A 167 -2.90 -2.08 -7.35
N TYR A 168 -2.45 -2.78 -6.32
CA TYR A 168 -1.09 -3.30 -6.20
C TYR A 168 -1.11 -4.81 -6.22
N ILE A 169 -0.52 -5.39 -7.28
CA ILE A 169 -0.44 -6.84 -7.52
C ILE A 169 1.02 -7.27 -7.34
N THR A 170 1.24 -8.25 -6.47
CA THR A 170 2.57 -8.83 -6.26
C THR A 170 2.66 -10.17 -6.97
N VAL A 171 3.69 -10.32 -7.81
CA VAL A 171 4.00 -11.58 -8.46
C VAL A 171 4.94 -12.40 -7.58
N VAL A 172 4.49 -13.57 -7.18
CA VAL A 172 5.25 -14.53 -6.37
C VAL A 172 5.56 -15.79 -7.16
N THR A 173 6.49 -16.60 -6.67
CA THR A 173 6.80 -17.89 -7.27
C THR A 173 6.46 -19.00 -6.27
N GLU A 174 5.52 -19.88 -6.63
CA GLU A 174 5.13 -21.08 -5.88
C GLU A 174 5.31 -22.31 -6.76
N ASN A 175 6.01 -23.32 -6.28
CA ASN A 175 6.26 -24.57 -7.00
C ASN A 175 6.81 -24.37 -8.43
N ASN A 176 7.70 -23.39 -8.61
CA ASN A 176 8.27 -22.95 -9.88
C ASN A 176 7.26 -22.30 -10.86
N GLU A 177 6.06 -22.00 -10.42
CA GLU A 177 5.07 -21.26 -11.18
C GLU A 177 4.91 -19.84 -10.65
N LYS A 178 4.62 -18.90 -11.55
CA LYS A 178 4.24 -17.55 -11.14
C LYS A 178 2.79 -17.55 -10.67
N LYS A 179 2.55 -16.89 -9.52
CA LYS A 179 1.22 -16.71 -8.92
C LYS A 179 1.06 -15.25 -8.50
N LEU A 180 -0.16 -14.86 -8.19
CA LEU A 180 -0.51 -13.49 -7.86
C LEU A 180 -1.01 -13.35 -6.42
N ASN A 181 -0.51 -12.32 -5.75
CA ASN A 181 -1.14 -11.72 -4.59
C ASN A 181 -1.82 -10.43 -5.06
N ILE A 182 -3.10 -10.29 -4.80
CA ILE A 182 -3.95 -9.18 -5.25
C ILE A 182 -4.57 -8.44 -4.06
N ASN A 183 -5.33 -7.38 -4.33
CA ASN A 183 -6.00 -6.57 -3.32
C ASN A 183 -5.01 -5.99 -2.30
N GLN A 184 -3.93 -5.39 -2.83
CA GLN A 184 -2.86 -4.77 -2.05
C GLN A 184 -2.05 -5.74 -1.17
N PHE A 185 -2.37 -7.03 -1.15
CA PHE A 185 -1.64 -8.03 -0.37
C PHE A 185 -0.29 -8.34 -1.02
N ILE A 186 0.80 -8.07 -0.28
CA ILE A 186 2.17 -8.32 -0.74
C ILE A 186 2.63 -9.73 -0.38
N GLY A 187 2.32 -10.17 0.84
CA GLY A 187 2.69 -11.51 1.29
C GLY A 187 2.61 -11.70 2.79
N LYS A 188 2.84 -12.95 3.19
CA LYS A 188 2.91 -13.41 4.58
C LYS A 188 4.33 -13.88 4.89
N GLU A 189 4.81 -13.56 6.07
CA GLU A 189 6.09 -14.01 6.63
C GLU A 189 5.84 -14.71 7.97
N GLU A 190 6.33 -15.94 8.12
CA GLU A 190 6.28 -16.65 9.39
C GLU A 190 7.48 -16.22 10.22
N LEU A 191 7.23 -15.65 11.41
CA LEU A 191 8.26 -15.12 12.28
C LEU A 191 8.59 -16.09 13.44
N ASN A 192 7.55 -16.59 14.11
CA ASN A 192 7.67 -17.51 15.26
C ASN A 192 8.63 -17.02 16.36
N LEU A 193 8.67 -15.69 16.57
CA LEU A 193 9.54 -15.05 17.56
C LEU A 193 8.89 -15.16 18.95
N LYS A 194 9.66 -15.64 19.92
CA LYS A 194 9.21 -15.78 21.31
C LYS A 194 9.92 -14.80 22.21
N MET A 195 9.19 -14.22 23.13
CA MET A 195 9.69 -13.31 24.15
C MET A 195 8.96 -13.61 25.47
N GLU A 196 9.71 -13.61 26.56
CA GLU A 196 9.20 -13.76 27.91
C GLU A 196 9.45 -12.48 28.70
N THR A 197 8.44 -12.04 29.42
CA THR A 197 8.53 -10.97 30.41
C THR A 197 8.08 -11.51 31.76
N ASP A 198 8.23 -10.74 32.82
CA ASP A 198 7.78 -11.14 34.16
C ASP A 198 6.26 -11.48 34.22
N ASN A 199 5.48 -10.94 33.31
CA ASN A 199 4.03 -11.05 33.37
C ASN A 199 3.43 -11.78 32.15
N LEU A 200 4.10 -11.78 31.00
CA LEU A 200 3.55 -12.28 29.73
C LEU A 200 4.58 -13.12 28.97
N ASN A 201 4.12 -14.24 28.41
CA ASN A 201 4.77 -14.85 27.26
C ASN A 201 4.16 -14.29 25.99
N ILE A 202 5.01 -13.90 25.04
CA ILE A 202 4.60 -13.27 23.81
C ILE A 202 5.19 -14.06 22.65
N THR A 203 4.34 -14.46 21.71
CA THR A 203 4.80 -15.13 20.46
C THR A 203 4.29 -14.34 19.28
N VAL A 204 5.21 -13.74 18.51
CA VAL A 204 4.88 -13.15 17.20
C VAL A 204 4.90 -14.29 16.19
N VAL A 205 3.71 -14.65 15.69
CA VAL A 205 3.52 -15.83 14.84
C VAL A 205 3.80 -15.49 13.38
N ASN A 206 3.06 -14.51 12.87
CA ASN A 206 3.09 -14.12 11.46
C ASN A 206 3.15 -12.60 11.31
N LYS A 207 3.72 -12.17 10.21
CA LYS A 207 3.63 -10.83 9.66
C LYS A 207 2.90 -10.89 8.32
N TYR A 208 1.86 -10.06 8.14
CA TYR A 208 1.17 -9.87 6.88
C TYR A 208 1.50 -8.49 6.36
N VAL A 209 1.95 -8.42 5.12
CA VAL A 209 2.36 -7.19 4.47
C VAL A 209 1.35 -6.83 3.40
N TYR A 210 0.82 -5.63 3.49
CA TYR A 210 -0.03 -4.99 2.48
C TYR A 210 0.68 -3.75 1.94
N TYR A 211 0.11 -3.12 0.94
CA TYR A 211 0.71 -1.94 0.33
C TYR A 211 0.84 -0.75 1.31
N ASP A 212 -0.19 -0.49 2.09
CA ASP A 212 -0.33 0.68 2.96
C ASP A 212 -0.34 0.37 4.46
N TYR A 213 -0.25 -0.91 4.83
CA TYR A 213 -0.17 -1.33 6.23
C TYR A 213 0.52 -2.69 6.41
N GLU A 214 0.95 -2.95 7.63
CA GLU A 214 1.42 -4.27 8.08
C GLU A 214 0.57 -4.76 9.24
N GLU A 215 0.33 -6.07 9.31
CA GLU A 215 -0.34 -6.72 10.43
C GLU A 215 0.59 -7.75 11.06
N TYR A 216 0.64 -7.74 12.38
CA TYR A 216 1.37 -8.74 13.17
C TYR A 216 0.38 -9.59 13.94
N GLU A 217 0.42 -10.89 13.71
CA GLU A 217 -0.33 -11.88 14.45
C GLU A 217 0.47 -12.29 15.68
N ILE A 218 -0.02 -11.94 16.87
CA ILE A 218 0.70 -12.10 18.13
C ILE A 218 -0.18 -12.87 19.12
N ILE A 219 0.42 -13.84 19.80
CA ILE A 219 -0.17 -14.54 20.92
C ILE A 219 0.40 -13.92 22.21
N PHE A 220 -0.48 -13.46 23.08
CA PHE A 220 -0.16 -13.00 24.42
C PHE A 220 -0.70 -14.03 25.43
N GLU A 221 0.15 -14.53 26.32
CA GLU A 221 -0.20 -15.47 27.37
C GLU A 221 0.08 -14.81 28.71
N ASN A 222 -0.95 -14.64 29.53
CA ASN A 222 -0.83 -14.06 30.87
C ASN A 222 -0.38 -15.14 31.87
N ASN A 223 0.83 -15.04 32.37
CA ASN A 223 1.42 -16.00 33.30
C ASN A 223 1.20 -15.65 34.77
N THR A 224 0.40 -14.61 35.05
CA THR A 224 0.16 -14.12 36.38
C THR A 224 -1.23 -14.50 36.90
N ASP A 225 -1.45 -14.31 38.22
CA ASP A 225 -2.74 -14.42 38.85
C ASP A 225 -3.60 -13.14 38.77
N LYS A 226 -3.14 -12.13 38.02
CA LYS A 226 -3.76 -10.82 37.85
C LYS A 226 -4.31 -10.67 36.44
N ASN A 227 -5.27 -9.76 36.29
CA ASN A 227 -5.73 -9.37 34.96
C ASN A 227 -4.76 -8.35 34.33
N ILE A 228 -4.58 -8.43 33.03
CA ILE A 228 -3.72 -7.53 32.26
C ILE A 228 -4.57 -6.89 31.15
N ILE A 229 -4.50 -5.57 31.03
CA ILE A 229 -5.05 -4.82 29.91
C ILE A 229 -3.87 -4.38 29.06
N LEU A 230 -3.77 -4.89 27.83
CA LEU A 230 -2.66 -4.62 26.92
C LEU A 230 -2.64 -3.15 26.45
N ASP A 231 -3.80 -2.52 26.37
CA ASP A 231 -3.95 -1.11 26.05
C ASP A 231 -5.33 -0.61 26.51
N THR A 232 -5.35 0.53 27.23
CA THR A 232 -6.60 1.14 27.70
C THR A 232 -7.28 1.99 26.63
N LYS A 233 -6.57 2.33 25.55
CA LYS A 233 -6.97 3.26 24.48
C LYS A 233 -7.24 4.69 24.94
N GLU A 234 -6.83 5.05 26.14
CA GLU A 234 -6.88 6.44 26.63
C GLU A 234 -5.90 7.34 25.89
N ASN A 235 -4.76 6.75 25.47
CA ASN A 235 -3.75 7.42 24.66
C ASN A 235 -3.69 6.77 23.28
N THR A 236 -3.94 7.54 22.24
CA THR A 236 -3.92 7.06 20.84
C THR A 236 -2.51 6.69 20.34
N GLU A 237 -1.47 7.12 21.06
CA GLU A 237 -0.05 6.84 20.73
C GLU A 237 0.54 5.74 21.63
N SER A 238 -0.27 5.04 22.42
CA SER A 238 0.19 4.00 23.34
C SER A 238 0.71 2.76 22.64
N VAL A 239 0.21 2.45 21.44
CA VAL A 239 0.64 1.31 20.63
C VAL A 239 1.14 1.82 19.29
N TYR A 240 2.38 1.51 18.97
CA TYR A 240 3.02 1.88 17.72
C TYR A 240 4.14 0.90 17.36
N ILE A 241 4.53 0.88 16.10
CA ILE A 241 5.75 0.24 15.63
C ILE A 241 6.78 1.30 15.28
N GLU A 242 8.03 1.09 15.66
CA GLU A 242 9.13 2.01 15.40
C GLU A 242 10.22 1.29 14.60
N ASP A 243 10.71 1.92 13.54
CA ASP A 243 11.78 1.40 12.71
C ASP A 243 13.18 1.85 13.21
N THR A 244 14.25 1.35 12.58
CA THR A 244 15.64 1.71 12.91
C THR A 244 16.01 3.18 12.67
N LYS A 245 15.11 3.98 12.14
CA LYS A 245 15.27 5.42 11.91
C LYS A 245 14.44 6.26 12.86
N ASP A 246 13.92 5.64 13.93
CA ASP A 246 13.03 6.25 14.92
C ASP A 246 11.72 6.80 14.31
N ILE A 247 11.31 6.26 13.16
CA ILE A 247 10.01 6.58 12.56
C ILE A 247 8.96 5.71 13.21
N LYS A 248 7.90 6.37 13.75
CA LYS A 248 6.78 5.72 14.40
C LYS A 248 5.61 5.60 13.45
N TYR A 249 5.04 4.40 13.39
CA TYR A 249 3.84 4.11 12.63
C TYR A 249 2.72 3.76 13.61
N THR A 250 1.61 4.47 13.50
CA THR A 250 0.46 4.30 14.39
C THR A 250 -0.31 3.02 14.11
N TRP A 251 -0.94 2.46 15.12
CA TRP A 251 -1.78 1.29 14.97
C TRP A 251 -3.25 1.66 14.74
N PHE A 252 -4.02 0.72 14.20
CA PHE A 252 -5.47 0.87 13.96
C PHE A 252 -6.27 0.39 15.19
N GLY A 253 -6.03 0.98 16.36
CA GLY A 253 -6.60 0.54 17.64
C GLY A 253 -8.12 0.52 17.68
N ASN A 254 -8.79 1.38 16.91
CA ASN A 254 -10.25 1.43 16.85
C ASN A 254 -10.88 0.16 16.23
N GLU A 255 -10.12 -0.57 15.41
CA GLU A 255 -10.57 -1.81 14.79
C GLU A 255 -10.54 -3.01 15.75
N VAL A 256 -9.81 -2.91 16.89
CA VAL A 256 -9.68 -3.98 17.88
C VAL A 256 -10.67 -3.75 19.04
N PRO A 257 -11.63 -4.65 19.31
CA PRO A 257 -12.53 -4.51 20.45
C PRO A 257 -11.78 -4.57 21.80
N ASN A 258 -12.20 -3.80 22.81
CA ASN A 258 -11.55 -3.77 24.12
C ASN A 258 -11.49 -5.14 24.81
N SER A 259 -12.49 -6.00 24.57
CA SER A 259 -12.51 -7.37 25.11
C SER A 259 -11.34 -8.24 24.64
N TYR A 260 -10.75 -7.91 23.50
CA TYR A 260 -9.56 -8.61 22.97
C TYR A 260 -8.27 -8.14 23.66
N LEU A 261 -8.24 -6.91 24.15
CA LEU A 261 -7.08 -6.33 24.84
C LEU A 261 -6.98 -6.72 26.32
N ASN A 262 -8.05 -7.27 26.92
CA ASN A 262 -8.07 -7.72 28.30
C ASN A 262 -7.70 -9.20 28.36
N LEU A 263 -6.68 -9.55 29.14
CA LEU A 263 -6.27 -10.93 29.44
C LEU A 263 -6.54 -11.22 30.90
N ASN A 264 -7.44 -12.17 31.17
CA ASN A 264 -7.64 -12.68 32.53
C ASN A 264 -6.42 -13.47 33.01
N SER A 265 -6.33 -13.74 34.28
CA SER A 265 -5.31 -14.62 34.87
C SER A 265 -5.23 -15.95 34.12
N GLY A 266 -4.03 -16.32 33.66
CA GLY A 266 -3.78 -17.56 32.92
C GLY A 266 -4.38 -17.63 31.50
N GLU A 267 -4.95 -16.54 31.00
CA GLU A 267 -5.57 -16.50 29.66
C GLU A 267 -4.54 -16.31 28.56
N SER A 268 -4.76 -16.98 27.42
CA SER A 268 -4.00 -16.77 26.18
C SER A 268 -4.91 -16.20 25.10
N LYS A 269 -4.49 -15.12 24.45
CA LYS A 269 -5.19 -14.49 23.32
C LYS A 269 -4.31 -14.30 22.12
N ARG A 270 -4.91 -14.55 20.96
CA ARG A 270 -4.30 -14.26 19.65
C ARG A 270 -4.92 -12.99 19.11
N LEU A 271 -4.07 -12.00 18.80
CA LEU A 271 -4.44 -10.70 18.28
C LEU A 271 -3.74 -10.44 16.95
N ARG A 272 -4.38 -9.64 16.10
CA ARG A 272 -3.72 -9.00 14.96
C ARG A 272 -3.61 -7.51 15.24
N LEU A 273 -2.37 -7.01 15.29
CA LEU A 273 -2.06 -5.60 15.44
C LEU A 273 -1.69 -5.05 14.07
N LYS A 274 -2.49 -4.08 13.60
CA LYS A 274 -2.35 -3.45 12.29
C LYS A 274 -1.71 -2.07 12.43
N PHE A 275 -0.68 -1.79 11.63
CA PHE A 275 0.07 -0.54 11.65
C PHE A 275 0.07 0.12 10.27
N ASN A 276 -0.09 1.44 10.23
CA ASN A 276 -0.11 2.22 9.00
C ASN A 276 1.32 2.42 8.49
N GLU A 277 1.78 1.53 7.63
CA GLU A 277 3.12 1.55 7.04
C GLU A 277 3.07 1.27 5.54
N ILE A 278 3.60 2.19 4.72
CA ILE A 278 3.64 2.02 3.27
C ILE A 278 4.78 1.06 2.89
N TYR A 279 4.45 0.01 2.14
CA TYR A 279 5.43 -0.95 1.64
C TYR A 279 6.42 -0.32 0.67
N THR A 280 7.70 -0.38 1.00
CA THR A 280 8.79 0.17 0.17
C THR A 280 9.70 -0.91 -0.42
N GLY A 281 9.46 -2.18 -0.12
CA GLY A 281 10.36 -3.29 -0.47
C GLY A 281 11.65 -3.34 0.35
N LYS A 282 11.90 -2.36 1.20
CA LYS A 282 13.03 -2.34 2.13
C LYS A 282 12.58 -2.92 3.48
N LYS A 283 13.35 -3.89 3.95
CA LYS A 283 13.13 -4.42 5.29
C LYS A 283 13.95 -3.61 6.27
N THR A 284 13.30 -3.07 7.29
CA THR A 284 13.96 -2.41 8.44
C THR A 284 13.68 -3.24 9.68
N ASP A 285 14.64 -3.31 10.61
CA ASP A 285 14.37 -3.85 11.92
C ASP A 285 13.36 -2.96 12.61
N SER A 286 12.38 -3.57 13.26
CA SER A 286 11.26 -2.84 13.85
C SER A 286 10.94 -3.40 15.24
N THR A 287 10.43 -2.51 16.09
CA THR A 287 9.99 -2.85 17.46
C THR A 287 8.57 -2.35 17.66
N ILE A 288 7.68 -3.25 18.10
CA ILE A 288 6.33 -2.88 18.53
C ILE A 288 6.41 -2.46 20.00
N TYR A 289 5.81 -1.33 20.31
CA TYR A 289 5.67 -0.78 21.67
C TYR A 289 4.21 -0.81 22.10
N LEU A 290 3.97 -1.34 23.30
CA LEU A 290 2.74 -1.16 24.05
C LEU A 290 3.13 -0.42 25.34
N THR A 291 2.81 0.87 25.43
CA THR A 291 3.30 1.74 26.53
C THR A 291 2.26 1.97 27.61
N ASP A 292 1.04 1.48 27.43
CA ASP A 292 -0.11 1.72 28.32
C ASP A 292 -0.69 0.41 28.88
N VAL A 293 0.19 -0.55 29.15
CA VAL A 293 -0.21 -1.86 29.70
C VAL A 293 -0.54 -1.70 31.18
N ASN A 294 -1.78 -2.04 31.54
CA ASN A 294 -2.24 -2.00 32.93
C ASN A 294 -2.29 -3.41 33.50
N ILE A 295 -1.70 -3.60 34.69
CA ILE A 295 -1.70 -4.87 35.44
C ILE A 295 -2.39 -4.63 36.73
N ASP A 296 -3.43 -5.41 37.04
CA ASP A 296 -4.22 -5.27 38.27
C ASP A 296 -3.30 -5.22 39.53
N GLY A 297 -3.52 -4.20 40.36
CA GLY A 297 -2.75 -3.96 41.57
C GLY A 297 -1.41 -3.28 41.38
N GLN A 298 -1.08 -2.80 40.17
CA GLN A 298 0.06 -1.91 39.93
C GLN A 298 -0.43 -0.48 39.71
N GLU A 299 0.23 0.50 40.32
CA GLU A 299 -0.14 1.93 40.18
C GLU A 299 0.42 2.51 38.89
N GLU A 300 1.56 1.99 38.38
CA GLU A 300 2.20 2.47 37.17
C GLU A 300 1.90 1.54 36.00
N LYS A 301 1.70 2.15 34.83
CA LYS A 301 1.53 1.44 33.56
C LYS A 301 2.86 0.85 33.09
N ALA A 302 2.84 -0.36 32.62
CA ALA A 302 4.01 -1.05 32.11
C ALA A 302 4.22 -0.77 30.61
N THR A 303 5.47 -0.83 30.17
CA THR A 303 5.85 -0.77 28.76
C THR A 303 6.38 -2.11 28.29
N ILE A 304 5.78 -2.66 27.24
CA ILE A 304 6.24 -3.87 26.55
C ILE A 304 6.86 -3.49 25.21
N LYS A 305 8.02 -4.06 24.92
CA LYS A 305 8.74 -3.91 23.66
C LYS A 305 8.86 -5.25 22.99
N ILE A 306 8.36 -5.38 21.77
CA ILE A 306 8.37 -6.63 21.00
C ILE A 306 9.22 -6.42 19.77
N ASN A 307 10.41 -7.01 19.75
CA ASN A 307 11.25 -6.99 18.56
C ASN A 307 10.63 -7.92 17.53
N VAL A 308 10.28 -7.40 16.37
CA VAL A 308 9.67 -8.16 15.28
C VAL A 308 10.64 -8.43 14.14
N ARG A 309 11.90 -8.12 14.43
CA ARG A 309 13.07 -8.48 13.66
C ARG A 309 14.32 -8.52 14.51
#